data_08e75fe458a6380a40f2d07169bb9186
#
_entry.id   08e75fe458a6380a40f2d07169bb9186
#
_cell.length_a   1.000
_cell.length_b   1.000
_cell.length_c   1.000
_cell.angle_alpha   90.00
_cell.angle_beta   90.00
_cell.angle_gamma   90.00
#
_symmetry.space_group_name_H-M   'P 1'
#
loop_
_entity.id
_entity.type
_entity.pdbx_description
1 polymer ?
#
loop_
_entity_poly.entity_id
_entity_poly.type
_entity_poly.pdbx_seq_one_letter_code
_entity_poly.pdbx_strand_id
1 'polypeptide(L)'
;QPNAMGGREVGGLANQLAAHLSLGDAAHRQLVKRFWQSPTVATKPGRKAVDLFDAIHDGRIKAVWIMATNPVVSLPNADHVRDALKKAQCVIVSDCVDHTDTLDLAHIKLPAAGWGEKDGTVTNSERRISRQRAFLPLPGEARPDWWIISEVAKRLGFADAFAYRNSADIFREHAALSGFENNGTRDFDISALATLTDEQYQHLVPVQWPVSKTHTSGVSRMYADGHFFTPSGRARFVDTTPKTPARHIDAQHPWCLSTGRIRDQWHT
;
A
#
# COMPACT_ATOMS: atom_id res chain seq x y z
N GLN A 1 10.90 2.06 6.21
CA GLN A 1 10.20 0.93 5.58
C GLN A 1 10.73 0.73 4.16
N PRO A 2 11.18 -0.47 3.81
CA PRO A 2 11.82 -0.69 2.52
C PRO A 2 10.84 -0.63 1.33
N ASN A 3 9.54 -0.64 1.56
CA ASN A 3 8.51 -0.65 0.52
C ASN A 3 7.44 0.44 0.69
N ALA A 4 7.74 1.55 1.37
CA ALA A 4 6.76 2.63 1.55
C ALA A 4 6.34 3.26 0.21
N MET A 5 7.29 3.42 -0.72
CA MET A 5 6.99 3.90 -2.07
C MET A 5 6.13 2.88 -2.84
N GLY A 6 6.47 1.60 -2.80
CA GLY A 6 5.69 0.54 -3.44
C GLY A 6 4.26 0.46 -2.92
N GLY A 7 4.03 0.67 -1.63
CA GLY A 7 2.69 0.77 -1.07
C GLY A 7 1.87 1.91 -1.68
N ARG A 8 2.50 3.04 -2.03
CA ARG A 8 1.85 4.14 -2.76
C ARG A 8 1.58 3.80 -4.22
N GLU A 9 2.55 3.16 -4.87
CA GLU A 9 2.43 2.76 -6.28
C GLU A 9 1.25 1.83 -6.53
N VAL A 10 0.93 0.95 -5.60
CA VAL A 10 -0.22 0.05 -5.69
C VAL A 10 -1.53 0.64 -5.13
N GLY A 11 -1.53 1.91 -4.71
CA GLY A 11 -2.73 2.58 -4.21
C GLY A 11 -3.09 2.21 -2.76
N GLY A 12 -2.10 1.87 -1.92
CA GLY A 12 -2.28 1.46 -0.53
C GLY A 12 -2.71 2.57 0.44
N LEU A 13 -3.39 3.62 -0.05
CA LEU A 13 -3.94 4.71 0.75
C LEU A 13 -5.45 4.86 0.52
N ALA A 14 -6.16 5.29 1.54
CA ALA A 14 -7.64 5.42 1.51
C ALA A 14 -8.19 6.34 0.42
N ASN A 15 -7.37 7.20 -0.17
CA ASN A 15 -7.73 8.21 -1.18
C ASN A 15 -7.03 8.03 -2.52
N GLN A 16 -6.30 6.94 -2.71
CA GLN A 16 -5.57 6.65 -3.95
C GLN A 16 -6.10 5.41 -4.67
N LEU A 17 -5.80 5.37 -5.95
CA LEU A 17 -5.85 4.18 -6.81
C LEU A 17 -4.42 3.75 -7.15
N ALA A 18 -4.25 2.55 -7.69
CA ALA A 18 -2.96 2.07 -8.14
C ALA A 18 -2.37 2.95 -9.24
N ALA A 19 -1.07 2.83 -9.49
CA ALA A 19 -0.31 3.58 -10.51
C ALA A 19 -0.39 5.11 -10.35
N HIS A 20 -0.34 5.60 -9.11
CA HIS A 20 -0.44 7.02 -8.75
C HIS A 20 -1.73 7.72 -9.24
N LEU A 21 -2.75 6.94 -9.56
CA LEU A 21 -4.05 7.49 -9.94
C LEU A 21 -4.80 8.00 -8.71
N SER A 22 -5.58 9.06 -8.88
CA SER A 22 -6.35 9.69 -7.82
C SER A 22 -7.77 9.15 -7.77
N LEU A 23 -8.21 8.70 -6.59
CA LEU A 23 -9.58 8.29 -6.37
C LEU A 23 -10.57 9.46 -6.52
N GLY A 24 -10.15 10.69 -6.23
CA GLY A 24 -10.96 11.89 -6.39
C GLY A 24 -11.25 12.26 -7.85
N ASP A 25 -10.41 11.81 -8.79
CA ASP A 25 -10.53 12.12 -10.20
C ASP A 25 -11.45 11.10 -10.92
N ALA A 26 -12.49 11.59 -11.57
CA ALA A 26 -13.44 10.74 -12.28
C ALA A 26 -12.82 10.03 -13.51
N ALA A 27 -11.91 10.70 -14.23
CA ALA A 27 -11.22 10.11 -15.37
C ALA A 27 -10.29 8.98 -14.92
N HIS A 28 -9.57 9.15 -13.82
CA HIS A 28 -8.73 8.12 -13.22
C HIS A 28 -9.54 6.90 -12.76
N ARG A 29 -10.71 7.10 -12.13
CA ARG A 29 -11.60 5.99 -11.77
C ARG A 29 -12.09 5.22 -13.00
N GLN A 30 -12.46 5.93 -14.08
CA GLN A 30 -12.89 5.29 -15.31
C GLN A 30 -11.74 4.54 -16.00
N LEU A 31 -10.52 5.08 -15.97
CA LEU A 31 -9.32 4.40 -16.48
C LEU A 31 -9.10 3.07 -15.79
N VAL A 32 -9.08 3.06 -14.46
CA VAL A 32 -8.90 1.83 -13.66
C VAL A 32 -10.04 0.84 -13.92
N LYS A 33 -11.29 1.34 -14.00
CA LYS A 33 -12.46 0.52 -14.30
C LYS A 33 -12.34 -0.18 -15.67
N ARG A 34 -11.86 0.55 -16.69
CA ARG A 34 -11.63 -0.05 -18.03
C ARG A 34 -10.52 -1.07 -18.01
N PHE A 35 -9.40 -0.75 -17.36
CA PHE A 35 -8.25 -1.65 -17.30
C PHE A 35 -8.60 -2.98 -16.61
N TRP A 36 -9.21 -2.94 -15.43
CA TRP A 36 -9.59 -4.13 -14.68
C TRP A 36 -10.93 -4.74 -15.12
N GLN A 37 -11.64 -4.10 -16.04
CA GLN A 37 -13.02 -4.49 -16.42
C GLN A 37 -13.93 -4.65 -15.18
N SER A 38 -13.65 -3.85 -14.16
CA SER A 38 -14.36 -3.92 -12.89
C SER A 38 -15.78 -3.38 -13.02
N PRO A 39 -16.80 -4.04 -12.46
CA PRO A 39 -18.16 -3.53 -12.49
C PRO A 39 -18.30 -2.21 -11.71
N THR A 40 -17.50 -2.06 -10.65
CA THR A 40 -17.51 -0.87 -9.80
C THR A 40 -16.11 -0.46 -9.36
N VAL A 41 -15.92 0.83 -9.13
CA VAL A 41 -14.75 1.40 -8.45
C VAL A 41 -15.27 2.37 -7.40
N ALA A 42 -14.68 2.37 -6.21
CA ALA A 42 -15.05 3.32 -5.15
C ALA A 42 -15.00 4.77 -5.67
N THR A 43 -15.98 5.57 -5.28
CA THR A 43 -16.10 6.97 -5.70
C THR A 43 -15.72 7.96 -4.60
N LYS A 44 -15.56 7.49 -3.37
CA LYS A 44 -15.21 8.29 -2.19
C LYS A 44 -14.04 7.64 -1.46
N PRO A 45 -13.17 8.42 -0.83
CA PRO A 45 -12.11 7.90 0.03
C PRO A 45 -12.65 7.00 1.13
N GLY A 46 -11.89 5.97 1.46
CA GLY A 46 -12.10 5.19 2.67
C GLY A 46 -11.83 6.00 3.93
N ARG A 47 -12.16 5.45 5.10
CA ARG A 47 -11.84 6.08 6.37
C ARG A 47 -10.36 5.96 6.68
N LYS A 48 -9.81 7.01 7.26
CA LYS A 48 -8.43 6.96 7.79
C LYS A 48 -8.39 6.14 9.08
N ALA A 49 -7.18 5.74 9.49
CA ALA A 49 -7.01 4.76 10.55
C ALA A 49 -7.80 5.08 11.84
N VAL A 50 -7.69 6.26 12.40
CA VAL A 50 -8.42 6.63 13.64
C VAL A 50 -9.94 6.60 13.39
N ASP A 51 -10.40 7.29 12.35
CA ASP A 51 -11.83 7.35 11.97
C ASP A 51 -12.40 5.97 11.64
N LEU A 52 -11.55 5.03 11.19
CA LEU A 52 -11.95 3.66 10.90
C LEU A 52 -12.34 2.95 12.21
N PHE A 53 -11.49 3.05 13.25
CA PHE A 53 -11.77 2.42 14.53
C PHE A 53 -12.91 3.08 15.29
N ASP A 54 -13.08 4.40 15.17
CA ASP A 54 -14.29 5.09 15.66
C ASP A 54 -15.56 4.54 14.98
N ALA A 55 -15.50 4.32 13.67
CA ALA A 55 -16.64 3.77 12.92
C ALA A 55 -16.94 2.30 13.24
N ILE A 56 -15.92 1.50 13.61
CA ILE A 56 -16.11 0.14 14.12
C ILE A 56 -16.78 0.21 15.50
N HIS A 57 -16.26 1.05 16.38
CA HIS A 57 -16.79 1.22 17.74
C HIS A 57 -18.26 1.64 17.74
N ASP A 58 -18.66 2.51 16.82
CA ASP A 58 -20.04 2.99 16.64
C ASP A 58 -20.94 1.99 15.87
N GLY A 59 -20.42 0.85 15.45
CA GLY A 59 -21.16 -0.17 14.71
C GLY A 59 -21.45 0.16 13.24
N ARG A 60 -20.89 1.25 12.72
CA ARG A 60 -21.03 1.63 11.29
C ARG A 60 -20.20 0.74 10.37
N ILE A 61 -19.12 0.18 10.88
CA ILE A 61 -18.31 -0.87 10.24
C ILE A 61 -18.46 -2.13 11.08
N LYS A 62 -18.90 -3.21 10.44
CA LYS A 62 -19.22 -4.48 11.08
C LYS A 62 -18.11 -5.51 10.96
N ALA A 63 -17.33 -5.42 9.89
CA ALA A 63 -16.23 -6.33 9.62
C ALA A 63 -14.97 -5.55 9.27
N VAL A 64 -13.80 -6.03 9.72
CA VAL A 64 -12.50 -5.45 9.41
C VAL A 64 -11.50 -6.58 9.15
N TRP A 65 -10.67 -6.39 8.12
CA TRP A 65 -9.53 -7.24 7.85
C TRP A 65 -8.25 -6.43 8.05
N ILE A 66 -7.45 -6.82 9.02
CA ILE A 66 -6.19 -6.18 9.40
C ILE A 66 -5.05 -7.05 8.88
N MET A 67 -4.11 -6.43 8.17
CA MET A 67 -3.01 -7.13 7.51
C MET A 67 -1.67 -6.51 7.90
N ALA A 68 -0.76 -7.33 8.44
CA ALA A 68 0.63 -6.99 8.75
C ALA A 68 0.81 -5.73 9.61
N THR A 69 -0.14 -5.45 10.52
CA THR A 69 -0.05 -4.32 11.46
C THR A 69 -0.76 -4.64 12.77
N ASN A 70 -0.35 -3.98 13.84
CA ASN A 70 -0.91 -4.15 15.20
C ASN A 70 -1.54 -2.83 15.68
N PRO A 71 -2.76 -2.47 15.24
CA PRO A 71 -3.40 -1.21 15.57
C PRO A 71 -3.65 -0.99 17.07
N VAL A 72 -3.85 -2.04 17.86
CA VAL A 72 -4.00 -1.92 19.32
C VAL A 72 -2.76 -1.30 19.95
N VAL A 73 -1.57 -1.50 19.39
CA VAL A 73 -0.32 -0.93 19.87
C VAL A 73 0.04 0.37 19.12
N SER A 74 -0.18 0.42 17.82
CA SER A 74 0.35 1.50 16.97
C SER A 74 -0.57 2.71 16.84
N LEU A 75 -1.85 2.61 17.18
CA LEU A 75 -2.78 3.73 17.13
C LEU A 75 -2.88 4.45 18.48
N PRO A 76 -3.23 5.74 18.50
CA PRO A 76 -3.54 6.43 19.74
C PRO A 76 -4.79 5.84 20.39
N ASN A 77 -4.87 5.94 21.72
CA ASN A 77 -5.99 5.44 22.53
C ASN A 77 -6.21 3.91 22.36
N ALA A 78 -5.21 3.14 22.75
CA ALA A 78 -5.19 1.68 22.61
C ALA A 78 -6.44 0.98 23.18
N ASP A 79 -6.96 1.45 24.30
CA ASP A 79 -8.17 0.86 24.92
C ASP A 79 -9.40 1.05 24.04
N HIS A 80 -9.56 2.22 23.42
CA HIS A 80 -10.66 2.48 22.47
C HIS A 80 -10.55 1.58 21.24
N VAL A 81 -9.34 1.38 20.72
CA VAL A 81 -9.10 0.46 19.59
C VAL A 81 -9.45 -0.97 19.96
N ARG A 82 -9.04 -1.40 21.16
CA ARG A 82 -9.36 -2.73 21.69
C ARG A 82 -10.87 -2.94 21.86
N ASP A 83 -11.56 -1.94 22.39
CA ASP A 83 -13.01 -1.99 22.57
C ASP A 83 -13.77 -1.97 21.23
N ALA A 84 -13.28 -1.22 20.25
CA ALA A 84 -13.82 -1.25 18.89
C ALA A 84 -13.73 -2.65 18.28
N LEU A 85 -12.58 -3.31 18.39
CA LEU A 85 -12.40 -4.68 17.88
C LEU A 85 -13.29 -5.71 18.61
N LYS A 86 -13.48 -5.58 19.93
CA LYS A 86 -14.40 -6.45 20.67
C LYS A 86 -15.87 -6.27 20.26
N LYS A 87 -16.26 -5.09 19.79
CA LYS A 87 -17.62 -4.79 19.30
C LYS A 87 -17.84 -5.20 17.85
N ALA A 88 -16.79 -5.37 17.06
CA ALA A 88 -16.89 -5.74 15.67
C ALA A 88 -17.52 -7.13 15.51
N GLN A 89 -18.41 -7.28 14.53
CA GLN A 89 -19.05 -8.58 14.25
C GLN A 89 -18.06 -9.59 13.64
N CYS A 90 -17.06 -9.11 12.89
CA CYS A 90 -16.04 -9.95 12.29
C CYS A 90 -14.70 -9.20 12.27
N VAL A 91 -13.70 -9.76 12.92
CA VAL A 91 -12.31 -9.30 12.88
C VAL A 91 -11.48 -10.39 12.25
N ILE A 92 -10.88 -10.10 11.11
CA ILE A 92 -9.94 -10.98 10.41
C ILE A 92 -8.56 -10.35 10.57
N VAL A 93 -7.57 -11.14 10.93
CA VAL A 93 -6.17 -10.67 11.01
C VAL A 93 -5.27 -11.61 10.23
N SER A 94 -4.47 -11.02 9.32
CA SER A 94 -3.37 -11.72 8.63
C SER A 94 -2.05 -11.21 9.20
N ASP A 95 -1.26 -12.08 9.81
CA ASP A 95 0.04 -11.74 10.37
C ASP A 95 1.02 -12.91 10.27
N CYS A 96 2.32 -12.60 10.33
CA CYS A 96 3.41 -13.57 10.31
C CYS A 96 3.84 -14.05 11.70
N VAL A 97 3.17 -13.60 12.75
CA VAL A 97 3.35 -14.04 14.15
C VAL A 97 2.02 -14.57 14.66
N ASP A 98 2.05 -15.39 15.68
CA ASP A 98 0.87 -16.04 16.26
C ASP A 98 0.24 -15.30 17.43
N HIS A 99 0.92 -14.26 17.92
CA HIS A 99 0.53 -13.49 19.10
C HIS A 99 0.80 -12.00 18.92
N THR A 100 -0.25 -11.17 18.94
CA THR A 100 -0.19 -9.72 19.11
C THR A 100 -1.46 -9.25 19.82
N ASP A 101 -1.43 -8.07 20.46
CA ASP A 101 -2.63 -7.48 21.08
C ASP A 101 -3.83 -7.38 20.11
N THR A 102 -3.57 -7.20 18.82
CA THR A 102 -4.63 -7.17 17.80
C THR A 102 -5.06 -8.58 17.40
N LEU A 103 -4.11 -9.48 17.20
CA LEU A 103 -4.38 -10.85 16.74
C LEU A 103 -5.18 -11.65 17.79
N ASP A 104 -4.99 -11.35 19.06
CA ASP A 104 -5.73 -11.99 20.15
C ASP A 104 -7.23 -11.62 20.19
N LEU A 105 -7.61 -10.57 19.46
CA LEU A 105 -9.00 -10.15 19.31
C LEU A 105 -9.62 -10.62 17.97
N ALA A 106 -8.88 -11.39 17.16
CA ALA A 106 -9.36 -11.86 15.87
C ALA A 106 -10.36 -13.02 16.02
N HIS A 107 -11.43 -12.96 15.24
CA HIS A 107 -12.34 -14.09 15.04
C HIS A 107 -11.77 -15.09 14.04
N ILE A 108 -11.00 -14.59 13.05
CA ILE A 108 -10.35 -15.39 12.02
C ILE A 108 -8.89 -14.98 11.95
N LYS A 109 -7.99 -15.93 12.15
CA LYS A 109 -6.54 -15.76 12.02
C LYS A 109 -6.08 -16.40 10.71
N LEU A 110 -5.37 -15.64 9.88
CA LEU A 110 -4.83 -16.10 8.61
C LEU A 110 -3.29 -16.02 8.66
N PRO A 111 -2.60 -17.14 8.86
CA PRO A 111 -1.14 -17.14 8.91
C PRO A 111 -0.54 -16.62 7.59
N ALA A 112 0.25 -15.56 7.67
CA ALA A 112 0.89 -14.92 6.54
C ALA A 112 2.40 -15.17 6.53
N ALA A 113 2.99 -15.18 5.34
CA ALA A 113 4.41 -15.35 5.15
C ALA A 113 5.20 -14.17 5.76
N GLY A 114 6.30 -14.45 6.42
CA GLY A 114 7.27 -13.46 6.87
C GLY A 114 8.16 -12.92 5.74
N TRP A 115 9.05 -11.97 6.06
CA TRP A 115 9.87 -11.32 5.05
C TRP A 115 10.75 -12.28 4.24
N GLY A 116 11.42 -13.20 4.90
CA GLY A 116 12.31 -14.18 4.24
C GLY A 116 11.60 -15.27 3.45
N GLU A 117 10.29 -15.40 3.61
CA GLU A 117 9.42 -16.41 3.03
C GLU A 117 8.64 -15.89 1.82
N LYS A 118 8.71 -14.56 1.56
CA LYS A 118 7.95 -13.88 0.50
C LYS A 118 8.77 -13.70 -0.77
N ASP A 119 8.08 -13.82 -1.89
CA ASP A 119 8.59 -13.44 -3.20
C ASP A 119 7.79 -12.26 -3.75
N GLY A 120 8.48 -11.29 -4.37
CA GLY A 120 7.84 -10.10 -4.90
C GLY A 120 8.83 -9.02 -5.33
N THR A 121 8.36 -7.78 -5.33
CA THR A 121 9.18 -6.58 -5.53
C THR A 121 8.89 -5.56 -4.43
N VAL A 122 9.89 -4.75 -4.13
CA VAL A 122 9.79 -3.62 -3.23
C VAL A 122 10.34 -2.38 -3.90
N THR A 123 9.77 -1.22 -3.57
CA THR A 123 10.26 0.08 -4.07
C THR A 123 10.66 0.96 -2.90
N ASN A 124 11.92 1.37 -2.88
CA ASN A 124 12.46 2.25 -1.85
C ASN A 124 12.14 3.73 -2.11
N SER A 125 12.55 4.62 -1.19
CA SER A 125 12.28 6.05 -1.27
C SER A 125 12.93 6.78 -2.45
N GLU A 126 13.95 6.19 -3.08
CA GLU A 126 14.56 6.72 -4.31
C GLU A 126 13.92 6.16 -5.60
N ARG A 127 12.76 5.53 -5.50
CA ARG A 127 12.03 4.93 -6.64
C ARG A 127 12.70 3.70 -7.24
N ARG A 128 13.59 3.06 -6.50
CA ARG A 128 14.29 1.85 -6.97
C ARG A 128 13.48 0.62 -6.66
N ILE A 129 13.00 -0.04 -7.70
CA ILE A 129 12.34 -1.33 -7.65
C ILE A 129 13.41 -2.40 -7.52
N SER A 130 13.29 -3.27 -6.54
CA SER A 130 14.19 -4.39 -6.31
C SER A 130 13.41 -5.68 -6.09
N ARG A 131 13.96 -6.79 -6.58
CA ARG A 131 13.39 -8.12 -6.29
C ARG A 131 13.60 -8.48 -4.83
N GLN A 132 12.52 -8.90 -4.20
CA GLN A 132 12.52 -9.65 -2.95
C GLN A 132 12.38 -11.13 -3.30
N ARG A 133 13.34 -11.96 -2.91
CA ARG A 133 13.31 -13.40 -3.14
C ARG A 133 13.14 -14.13 -1.82
N ALA A 134 12.25 -15.09 -1.79
CA ALA A 134 12.16 -16.01 -0.67
C ALA A 134 13.45 -16.82 -0.56
N PHE A 135 13.99 -16.91 0.65
CA PHE A 135 15.16 -17.74 0.99
C PHE A 135 14.88 -18.69 2.16
N LEU A 136 13.65 -18.63 2.71
CA LEU A 136 13.13 -19.53 3.72
C LEU A 136 11.87 -20.24 3.18
N PRO A 137 11.61 -21.49 3.58
CA PRO A 137 10.35 -22.15 3.28
C PRO A 137 9.21 -21.51 4.09
N LEU A 138 7.99 -21.62 3.58
CA LEU A 138 6.80 -21.23 4.32
C LEU A 138 6.60 -22.14 5.53
N PRO A 139 6.41 -21.61 6.74
CA PRO A 139 6.13 -22.40 7.92
C PRO A 139 4.66 -22.83 7.97
N GLY A 140 4.39 -24.09 8.29
CA GLY A 140 3.03 -24.59 8.54
C GLY A 140 2.00 -24.21 7.49
N GLU A 141 0.94 -23.55 7.92
CA GLU A 141 -0.16 -23.11 7.05
C GLU A 141 0.03 -21.70 6.48
N ALA A 142 1.14 -21.03 6.77
CA ALA A 142 1.40 -19.68 6.27
C ALA A 142 1.35 -19.61 4.74
N ARG A 143 0.79 -18.53 4.24
CA ARG A 143 0.69 -18.26 2.79
C ARG A 143 1.10 -16.82 2.51
N PRO A 144 1.61 -16.50 1.29
CA PRO A 144 1.86 -15.12 0.88
C PRO A 144 0.59 -14.29 0.90
N ASP A 145 0.68 -13.02 1.31
CA ASP A 145 -0.48 -12.12 1.39
C ASP A 145 -1.28 -12.03 0.08
N TRP A 146 -0.57 -11.98 -1.07
CA TRP A 146 -1.22 -11.93 -2.38
C TRP A 146 -2.08 -13.18 -2.66
N TRP A 147 -1.62 -14.34 -2.20
CA TRP A 147 -2.36 -15.59 -2.35
C TRP A 147 -3.62 -15.59 -1.47
N ILE A 148 -3.48 -15.15 -0.21
CA ILE A 148 -4.60 -15.05 0.74
C ILE A 148 -5.68 -14.11 0.17
N ILE A 149 -5.27 -12.92 -0.33
CA ILE A 149 -6.18 -11.95 -0.96
C ILE A 149 -6.86 -12.58 -2.19
N SER A 150 -6.10 -13.24 -3.06
CA SER A 150 -6.63 -13.86 -4.27
C SER A 150 -7.64 -14.95 -3.96
N GLU A 151 -7.39 -15.79 -2.95
CA GLU A 151 -8.29 -16.85 -2.55
C GLU A 151 -9.63 -16.32 -1.97
N VAL A 152 -9.57 -15.21 -1.24
CA VAL A 152 -10.79 -14.52 -0.78
C VAL A 152 -11.54 -13.91 -1.96
N ALA A 153 -10.84 -13.22 -2.86
CA ALA A 153 -11.43 -12.60 -4.04
C ALA A 153 -12.13 -13.64 -4.95
N LYS A 154 -11.51 -14.79 -5.18
CA LYS A 154 -12.11 -15.90 -5.95
C LYS A 154 -13.44 -16.35 -5.33
N ARG A 155 -13.50 -16.47 -3.99
CA ARG A 155 -14.72 -16.86 -3.26
C ARG A 155 -15.79 -15.78 -3.25
N LEU A 156 -15.40 -14.53 -3.48
CA LEU A 156 -16.32 -13.40 -3.67
C LEU A 156 -16.83 -13.28 -5.12
N GLY A 157 -16.46 -14.21 -6.02
CA GLY A 157 -16.92 -14.23 -7.41
C GLY A 157 -15.99 -13.57 -8.42
N PHE A 158 -14.75 -13.23 -8.03
CA PHE A 158 -13.76 -12.59 -8.89
C PHE A 158 -12.65 -13.56 -9.34
N ALA A 159 -13.00 -14.83 -9.60
CA ALA A 159 -12.01 -15.87 -9.88
C ALA A 159 -11.12 -15.54 -11.09
N ASP A 160 -11.70 -15.06 -12.18
CA ASP A 160 -10.97 -14.75 -13.41
C ASP A 160 -10.03 -13.55 -13.23
N ALA A 161 -10.45 -12.53 -12.48
CA ALA A 161 -9.66 -11.34 -12.20
C ALA A 161 -8.49 -11.60 -11.22
N PHE A 162 -8.54 -12.68 -10.45
CA PHE A 162 -7.52 -13.05 -9.47
C PHE A 162 -6.87 -14.41 -9.79
N ALA A 163 -6.77 -14.77 -11.06
CA ALA A 163 -6.18 -16.03 -11.53
C ALA A 163 -4.63 -16.00 -11.55
N TYR A 164 -4.01 -15.28 -10.63
CA TYR A 164 -2.55 -15.19 -10.54
C TYR A 164 -1.92 -16.53 -10.14
N ARG A 165 -0.86 -16.90 -10.81
CA ARG A 165 -0.06 -18.10 -10.54
C ARG A 165 1.12 -17.80 -9.60
N ASN A 166 1.65 -16.57 -9.69
CA ASN A 166 2.83 -16.14 -8.95
C ASN A 166 2.90 -14.60 -8.85
N SER A 167 3.87 -14.09 -8.11
CA SER A 167 4.11 -12.65 -7.95
C SER A 167 4.50 -11.94 -9.25
N ALA A 168 5.04 -12.65 -10.24
CA ALA A 168 5.38 -12.08 -11.53
C ALA A 168 4.13 -11.71 -12.34
N ASP A 169 3.05 -12.49 -12.26
CA ASP A 169 1.79 -12.16 -12.92
C ASP A 169 1.22 -10.84 -12.38
N ILE A 170 1.24 -10.66 -11.06
CA ILE A 170 0.79 -9.43 -10.39
C ILE A 170 1.66 -8.23 -10.78
N PHE A 171 2.99 -8.43 -10.81
CA PHE A 171 3.93 -7.39 -11.19
C PHE A 171 3.71 -6.93 -12.64
N ARG A 172 3.49 -7.87 -13.57
CA ARG A 172 3.20 -7.55 -14.97
C ARG A 172 1.89 -6.77 -15.13
N GLU A 173 0.85 -7.13 -14.40
CA GLU A 173 -0.41 -6.41 -14.40
C GLU A 173 -0.23 -4.98 -13.87
N HIS A 174 0.48 -4.82 -12.74
CA HIS A 174 0.81 -3.51 -12.18
C HIS A 174 1.62 -2.66 -13.19
N ALA A 175 2.60 -3.26 -13.85
CA ALA A 175 3.39 -2.60 -14.89
C ALA A 175 2.51 -2.19 -16.08
N ALA A 176 1.62 -3.06 -16.54
CA ALA A 176 0.69 -2.75 -17.63
C ALA A 176 -0.25 -1.58 -17.26
N LEU A 177 -0.81 -1.58 -16.04
CA LEU A 177 -1.66 -0.49 -15.57
C LEU A 177 -0.93 0.85 -15.51
N SER A 178 0.36 0.87 -15.12
CA SER A 178 1.14 2.11 -15.05
C SER A 178 1.27 2.81 -16.40
N GLY A 179 1.35 2.04 -17.49
CA GLY A 179 1.43 2.56 -18.86
C GLY A 179 0.07 2.70 -19.57
N PHE A 180 -0.99 2.11 -19.00
CA PHE A 180 -2.29 2.12 -19.64
C PHE A 180 -2.85 3.54 -19.77
N GLU A 181 -3.07 4.00 -21.01
CA GLU A 181 -3.49 5.37 -21.34
C GLU A 181 -2.62 6.47 -20.68
N ASN A 182 -1.33 6.17 -20.39
CA ASN A 182 -0.46 7.13 -19.71
C ASN A 182 0.03 8.24 -20.67
N ASN A 183 0.52 7.89 -21.85
CA ASN A 183 1.01 8.84 -22.84
C ASN A 183 1.91 9.96 -22.28
N GLY A 184 2.69 9.67 -21.23
CA GLY A 184 3.56 10.66 -20.57
C GLY A 184 2.82 11.66 -19.67
N THR A 185 1.58 11.40 -19.29
CA THR A 185 0.78 12.28 -18.41
C THR A 185 0.97 12.00 -16.92
N ARG A 186 1.53 10.85 -16.57
CA ARG A 186 1.81 10.44 -15.18
C ARG A 186 3.29 10.14 -14.98
N ASP A 187 3.78 10.44 -13.79
CA ASP A 187 5.17 10.24 -13.38
C ASP A 187 5.54 8.75 -13.25
N PHE A 188 4.61 7.93 -12.75
CA PHE A 188 4.82 6.51 -12.55
C PHE A 188 4.47 5.73 -13.82
N ASP A 189 5.48 5.22 -14.49
CA ASP A 189 5.38 4.37 -15.68
C ASP A 189 6.47 3.29 -15.62
N ILE A 190 6.07 2.04 -15.50
CA ILE A 190 6.96 0.87 -15.59
C ILE A 190 6.50 -0.09 -16.68
N SER A 191 5.79 0.43 -17.68
CA SER A 191 5.15 -0.36 -18.74
C SER A 191 6.11 -1.19 -19.57
N ALA A 192 7.37 -0.80 -19.69
CA ALA A 192 8.38 -1.62 -20.36
C ALA A 192 8.63 -2.97 -19.66
N LEU A 193 8.25 -3.09 -18.38
CA LEU A 193 8.38 -4.31 -17.59
C LEU A 193 7.13 -5.21 -17.65
N ALA A 194 6.07 -4.79 -18.33
CA ALA A 194 4.79 -5.51 -18.37
C ALA A 194 4.88 -6.87 -19.12
N THR A 195 5.88 -7.06 -19.96
CA THR A 195 6.04 -8.25 -20.80
C THR A 195 7.20 -9.15 -20.37
N LEU A 196 7.76 -8.92 -19.18
CA LEU A 196 8.82 -9.79 -18.64
C LEU A 196 8.35 -11.23 -18.55
N THR A 197 9.18 -12.19 -19.00
CA THR A 197 8.95 -13.60 -18.71
C THR A 197 9.18 -13.88 -17.22
N ASP A 198 8.75 -15.05 -16.73
CA ASP A 198 8.99 -15.44 -15.33
C ASP A 198 10.50 -15.48 -15.04
N GLU A 199 11.31 -15.93 -15.99
CA GLU A 199 12.77 -15.95 -15.90
C GLU A 199 13.36 -14.54 -15.82
N GLN A 200 12.92 -13.63 -16.72
CA GLN A 200 13.36 -12.23 -16.69
C GLN A 200 12.95 -11.53 -15.40
N TYR A 201 11.73 -11.80 -14.91
CA TYR A 201 11.29 -11.28 -13.62
C TYR A 201 12.17 -11.81 -12.48
N GLN A 202 12.51 -13.10 -12.48
CA GLN A 202 13.38 -13.70 -11.47
C GLN A 202 14.78 -13.07 -11.44
N HIS A 203 15.30 -12.66 -12.59
CA HIS A 203 16.62 -12.03 -12.72
C HIS A 203 16.56 -10.50 -12.81
N LEU A 204 15.38 -9.89 -12.55
CA LEU A 204 15.25 -8.43 -12.59
C LEU A 204 16.27 -7.77 -11.67
N VAL A 205 17.12 -6.94 -12.25
CA VAL A 205 18.08 -6.12 -11.53
C VAL A 205 17.37 -4.87 -10.96
N PRO A 206 17.88 -4.27 -9.87
CA PRO A 206 17.30 -3.06 -9.33
C PRO A 206 17.26 -1.92 -10.37
N VAL A 207 16.09 -1.33 -10.55
CA VAL A 207 15.84 -0.27 -11.54
C VAL A 207 15.03 0.87 -10.94
N GLN A 208 15.39 2.13 -11.27
CA GLN A 208 14.63 3.31 -10.85
C GLN A 208 13.58 3.68 -11.90
N TRP A 209 12.31 3.75 -11.47
CA TRP A 209 11.27 4.20 -12.38
C TRP A 209 11.34 5.72 -12.67
N PRO A 210 10.80 6.22 -13.78
CA PRO A 210 10.05 5.51 -14.79
C PRO A 210 10.91 4.58 -15.65
N VAL A 211 10.29 3.44 -16.08
CA VAL A 211 10.85 2.46 -17.01
C VAL A 211 9.84 2.24 -18.12
N SER A 212 9.96 3.01 -19.19
CA SER A 212 9.02 3.04 -20.30
C SER A 212 9.74 2.76 -21.62
N LYS A 213 9.01 2.79 -22.72
CA LYS A 213 9.61 2.64 -24.07
C LYS A 213 10.68 3.70 -24.34
N THR A 214 10.58 4.87 -23.75
CA THR A 214 11.54 5.99 -23.91
C THR A 214 12.64 6.00 -22.85
N HIS A 215 12.46 5.26 -21.76
CA HIS A 215 13.38 5.22 -20.62
C HIS A 215 13.62 3.77 -20.19
N THR A 216 14.14 2.95 -21.11
CA THR A 216 14.30 1.50 -20.89
C THR A 216 15.25 1.11 -19.74
N SER A 217 16.21 1.97 -19.42
CA SER A 217 17.17 1.78 -18.32
C SER A 217 16.75 2.46 -17.00
N GLY A 218 15.56 3.10 -17.00
CA GLY A 218 15.09 3.91 -15.88
C GLY A 218 15.67 5.33 -15.87
N VAL A 219 15.24 6.12 -14.88
CA VAL A 219 15.62 7.54 -14.74
C VAL A 219 16.15 7.79 -13.32
N SER A 220 17.43 8.13 -13.22
CA SER A 220 18.08 8.39 -11.91
C SER A 220 17.56 9.67 -11.25
N ARG A 221 17.31 10.74 -12.03
CA ARG A 221 16.84 12.04 -11.54
C ARG A 221 15.59 12.48 -12.27
N MET A 222 14.46 12.55 -11.56
CA MET A 222 13.23 13.15 -12.05
C MET A 222 13.35 14.67 -12.16
N TYR A 223 12.55 15.26 -13.06
CA TYR A 223 12.39 16.72 -13.20
C TYR A 223 13.68 17.47 -13.53
N ALA A 224 14.69 16.82 -14.11
CA ALA A 224 15.95 17.46 -14.48
C ALA A 224 15.77 18.52 -15.59
N ASP A 225 14.73 18.36 -16.38
CA ASP A 225 14.29 19.28 -17.44
C ASP A 225 13.38 20.41 -16.92
N GLY A 226 13.09 20.45 -15.62
CA GLY A 226 12.16 21.41 -15.01
C GLY A 226 10.69 21.15 -15.29
N HIS A 227 10.33 20.04 -15.94
CA HIS A 227 8.95 19.66 -16.19
C HIS A 227 8.40 18.81 -15.03
N PHE A 228 7.21 19.18 -14.52
CA PHE A 228 6.53 18.51 -13.42
C PHE A 228 5.16 18.01 -13.87
N PHE A 229 4.70 16.87 -13.35
CA PHE A 229 3.38 16.28 -13.63
C PHE A 229 2.26 17.05 -12.89
N THR A 230 2.12 18.31 -13.23
CA THR A 230 1.09 19.23 -12.73
C THR A 230 0.38 19.88 -13.93
N PRO A 231 -0.84 20.41 -13.78
CA PRO A 231 -1.54 21.07 -14.88
C PRO A 231 -0.75 22.24 -15.51
N SER A 232 0.13 22.88 -14.76
CA SER A 232 0.98 23.97 -15.25
C SER A 232 2.33 23.51 -15.79
N GLY A 233 2.70 22.23 -15.64
CA GLY A 233 4.04 21.72 -15.94
C GLY A 233 5.14 22.21 -15.00
N ARG A 234 4.80 22.96 -13.95
CA ARG A 234 5.75 23.58 -13.00
C ARG A 234 5.60 22.98 -11.60
N ALA A 235 6.66 23.07 -10.81
CA ALA A 235 6.61 22.76 -9.38
C ALA A 235 5.53 23.60 -8.68
N ARG A 236 4.84 22.99 -7.73
CA ARG A 236 3.80 23.64 -6.96
C ARG A 236 4.31 23.89 -5.53
N PHE A 237 4.40 25.13 -5.15
CA PHE A 237 4.64 25.52 -3.76
C PHE A 237 3.32 25.48 -2.99
N VAL A 238 3.33 24.78 -1.86
CA VAL A 238 2.18 24.71 -0.96
C VAL A 238 2.51 25.59 0.25
N ASP A 239 1.73 26.63 0.45
CA ASP A 239 1.82 27.45 1.65
C ASP A 239 1.36 26.63 2.86
N THR A 240 2.20 26.55 3.87
CA THR A 240 1.93 25.79 5.09
C THR A 240 2.01 26.70 6.31
N THR A 241 0.88 26.87 6.97
CA THR A 241 0.84 27.57 8.27
C THR A 241 1.17 26.60 9.39
N PRO A 242 2.19 26.86 10.21
CA PRO A 242 2.49 26.05 11.38
C PRO A 242 1.28 25.97 12.32
N LYS A 243 0.96 24.77 12.76
CA LYS A 243 -0.08 24.56 13.78
C LYS A 243 0.56 24.35 15.13
N THR A 244 0.03 25.01 16.14
CA THR A 244 0.42 24.72 17.52
C THR A 244 -0.03 23.32 17.92
N PRO A 245 0.69 22.64 18.84
CA PRO A 245 0.24 21.38 19.38
C PRO A 245 -1.18 21.49 19.97
N ALA A 246 -2.00 20.46 19.77
CA ALA A 246 -3.34 20.40 20.33
C ALA A 246 -3.36 20.38 21.87
N ARG A 247 -2.27 19.92 22.47
CA ARG A 247 -2.04 19.94 23.92
C ARG A 247 -0.76 20.73 24.19
N HIS A 248 -0.85 21.67 25.12
CA HIS A 248 0.28 22.43 25.63
C HIS A 248 0.74 21.83 26.95
N ILE A 249 1.99 22.07 27.31
CA ILE A 249 2.47 21.81 28.66
C ILE A 249 1.69 22.69 29.65
N ASP A 250 1.35 22.15 30.80
CA ASP A 250 0.65 22.81 31.90
C ASP A 250 1.26 22.42 33.24
N ALA A 251 0.69 22.92 34.32
CA ALA A 251 1.18 22.61 35.69
C ALA A 251 1.08 21.13 36.09
N GLN A 252 0.13 20.38 35.50
CA GLN A 252 -0.05 18.96 35.74
C GLN A 252 0.83 18.12 34.79
N HIS A 253 1.14 18.66 33.60
CA HIS A 253 1.96 17.99 32.58
C HIS A 253 3.09 18.94 32.13
N PRO A 254 4.09 19.17 33.02
CA PRO A 254 5.13 20.19 32.78
C PRO A 254 6.22 19.74 31.78
N TRP A 255 6.19 18.48 31.33
CA TRP A 255 7.19 17.90 30.46
C TRP A 255 6.65 17.63 29.08
N CYS A 256 7.47 17.93 28.08
CA CYS A 256 7.21 17.58 26.69
C CYS A 256 8.00 16.31 26.34
N LEU A 257 7.31 15.21 26.06
CA LEU A 257 7.94 14.01 25.49
C LEU A 257 8.18 14.26 24.01
N SER A 258 9.45 14.42 23.63
CA SER A 258 9.84 14.54 22.23
C SER A 258 10.45 13.25 21.73
N THR A 259 9.88 12.69 20.67
CA THR A 259 10.47 11.57 19.94
C THR A 259 11.30 12.12 18.79
N GLY A 260 12.59 11.79 18.75
CA GLY A 260 13.48 12.22 17.67
C GLY A 260 13.27 11.36 16.42
N ARG A 261 13.52 11.97 15.26
CA ARG A 261 13.56 11.27 13.98
C ARG A 261 14.92 11.47 13.34
N ILE A 262 15.54 10.38 12.93
CA ILE A 262 16.78 10.45 12.13
C ILE A 262 16.42 10.92 10.73
N ARG A 263 17.20 11.86 10.17
CA ARG A 263 16.89 12.53 8.90
C ARG A 263 16.56 11.57 7.77
N ASP A 264 17.30 10.49 7.65
CA ASP A 264 17.21 9.55 6.53
C ASP A 264 16.35 8.32 6.85
N GLN A 265 15.65 8.32 7.96
CA GLN A 265 14.71 7.26 8.37
C GLN A 265 13.26 7.71 8.16
N TRP A 266 12.49 6.91 7.45
CA TRP A 266 11.05 7.17 7.26
C TRP A 266 10.26 6.95 8.56
N HIS A 267 10.53 5.84 9.19
CA HIS A 267 9.99 5.47 10.51
C HIS A 267 11.17 5.15 11.42
N THR A 268 11.21 5.71 12.56
CA THR A 268 12.27 5.47 13.55
C THR A 268 12.06 4.18 14.30
#